data_aa3a8143a604360d2a9a9f4fcf599a02
#
_entry.id   aa3a8143a604360d2a9a9f4fcf599a02
#
_cell.length_a   1.000
_cell.length_b   1.000
_cell.length_c   1.000
_cell.angle_alpha   90.00
_cell.angle_beta   90.00
_cell.angle_gamma   90.00
#
_symmetry.space_group_name_H-M   'P 1'
#
loop_
_entity.id
_entity.type
_entity.pdbx_description
1 polymer ?
#
loop_
_entity_poly.entity_id
_entity_poly.type
_entity_poly.pdbx_seq_one_letter_code
_entity_poly.pdbx_strand_id
1 'polypeptide(L)'
;MDVVIVGGSAAGLFAGLLLARAGHQVLVLERDCLQPAPDVESAAAAAFRPTAPQIVQPHIVMARCRQLLIEHLPDVYAGLLAAGVTEAPLRTQMPGSLSDTAGRPGDERLTPMMTRRSTVDWVLQRATAAEPRVTVRCGVKVTGLLTAGGRPSGRLPHVTGVRTDHG
;
A
#
# COMPACT_ATOMS: atom_id res chain seq x y z
N MET A 1 20.56 -4.19 -2.35
CA MET A 1 20.14 -4.07 -3.74
C MET A 1 19.25 -2.85 -3.84
N ASP A 2 19.40 -2.06 -4.89
CA ASP A 2 18.57 -0.87 -5.08
C ASP A 2 17.32 -1.24 -5.88
N VAL A 3 16.18 -0.77 -5.41
CA VAL A 3 14.88 -1.07 -6.02
C VAL A 3 14.17 0.23 -6.37
N VAL A 4 13.64 0.32 -7.58
CA VAL A 4 12.75 1.41 -8.00
C VAL A 4 11.34 0.89 -8.11
N ILE A 5 10.41 1.56 -7.42
CA ILE A 5 8.97 1.28 -7.47
C ILE A 5 8.29 2.42 -8.22
N VAL A 6 7.49 2.08 -9.21
CA VAL A 6 6.70 3.04 -9.97
C VAL A 6 5.27 3.05 -9.45
N GLY A 7 4.88 4.16 -8.82
CA GLY A 7 3.58 4.37 -8.19
C GLY A 7 3.64 4.34 -6.67
N GLY A 8 3.29 5.45 -6.03
CA GLY A 8 3.24 5.66 -4.57
C GLY A 8 1.84 5.52 -3.98
N SER A 9 0.99 4.66 -4.54
CA SER A 9 -0.27 4.26 -3.94
C SER A 9 -0.05 3.07 -2.99
N ALA A 10 -1.10 2.58 -2.32
CA ALA A 10 -0.98 1.55 -1.29
C ALA A 10 -0.09 0.37 -1.69
N ALA A 11 -0.26 -0.17 -2.90
CA ALA A 11 0.54 -1.31 -3.35
C ALA A 11 2.04 -0.99 -3.41
N GLY A 12 2.41 0.18 -3.94
CA GLY A 12 3.80 0.62 -4.02
C GLY A 12 4.41 0.90 -2.64
N LEU A 13 3.63 1.53 -1.75
CA LEU A 13 4.10 1.82 -0.38
C LEU A 13 4.24 0.55 0.45
N PHE A 14 3.31 -0.41 0.35
CA PHE A 14 3.45 -1.73 0.97
C PHE A 14 4.69 -2.46 0.48
N ALA A 15 4.89 -2.54 -0.84
CA ALA A 15 6.07 -3.17 -1.43
C ALA A 15 7.36 -2.46 -0.98
N GLY A 16 7.34 -1.12 -0.93
CA GLY A 16 8.47 -0.32 -0.47
C GLY A 16 8.88 -0.63 0.97
N LEU A 17 7.93 -0.67 1.88
CA LEU A 17 8.16 -1.02 3.29
C LEU A 17 8.71 -2.45 3.45
N LEU A 18 8.09 -3.42 2.79
CA LEU A 18 8.52 -4.82 2.86
C LEU A 18 9.94 -5.01 2.33
N LEU A 19 10.26 -4.41 1.18
CA LEU A 19 11.59 -4.49 0.59
C LEU A 19 12.64 -3.76 1.42
N ALA A 20 12.31 -2.58 1.96
CA ALA A 20 13.21 -1.84 2.84
C ALA A 20 13.56 -2.63 4.10
N ARG A 21 12.57 -3.26 4.73
CA ARG A 21 12.76 -4.12 5.90
C ARG A 21 13.49 -5.43 5.60
N ALA A 22 13.44 -5.88 4.34
CA ALA A 22 14.28 -6.96 3.84
C ALA A 22 15.73 -6.51 3.51
N GLY A 23 16.08 -5.25 3.77
CA GLY A 23 17.45 -4.73 3.63
C GLY A 23 17.75 -4.03 2.31
N HIS A 24 16.75 -3.75 1.47
CA HIS A 24 16.92 -3.04 0.21
C HIS A 24 16.84 -1.53 0.40
N GLN A 25 17.56 -0.77 -0.44
CA GLN A 25 17.31 0.66 -0.65
C GLN A 25 16.19 0.80 -1.68
N VAL A 26 15.16 1.56 -1.36
CA VAL A 26 13.95 1.67 -2.17
C VAL A 26 13.71 3.13 -2.56
N LEU A 27 13.54 3.36 -3.85
CA LEU A 27 13.07 4.62 -4.41
C LEU A 27 11.65 4.42 -4.98
N VAL A 28 10.68 5.11 -4.40
CA VAL A 28 9.30 5.15 -4.93
C VAL A 28 9.12 6.42 -5.74
N LEU A 29 8.72 6.28 -7.00
CA LEU A 29 8.41 7.39 -7.91
C LEU A 29 6.90 7.49 -8.07
N GLU A 30 6.33 8.64 -7.64
CA GLU A 30 4.89 8.90 -7.72
C GLU A 30 4.63 10.16 -8.57
N ARG A 31 3.73 10.06 -9.53
CA ARG A 31 3.41 11.19 -10.42
C ARG A 31 2.50 12.25 -9.78
N ASP A 32 1.67 11.87 -8.83
CA ASP A 32 0.83 12.81 -8.10
C ASP A 32 1.66 13.56 -7.04
N CYS A 33 1.32 14.81 -6.79
CA CYS A 33 1.91 15.58 -5.69
C CYS A 33 1.17 15.25 -4.41
N LEU A 34 1.75 14.36 -3.60
CA LEU A 34 1.19 13.97 -2.32
C LEU A 34 1.58 15.02 -1.26
N GLN A 35 0.57 15.56 -0.57
CA GLN A 35 0.81 16.49 0.52
C GLN A 35 0.71 15.74 1.86
N PRO A 36 1.71 15.86 2.75
CA PRO A 36 1.60 15.34 4.10
C PRO A 36 0.42 15.98 4.83
N ALA A 37 -0.41 15.16 5.46
CA ALA A 37 -1.52 15.64 6.27
C ALA A 37 -1.24 15.40 7.77
N PRO A 38 -1.59 16.36 8.64
CA PRO A 38 -1.31 16.24 10.07
C PRO A 38 -2.11 15.13 10.75
N ASP A 39 -3.32 14.87 10.26
CA ASP A 39 -4.27 13.92 10.83
C ASP A 39 -5.12 13.23 9.75
N VAL A 40 -5.89 12.24 10.17
CA VAL A 40 -6.72 11.39 9.30
C VAL A 40 -7.82 12.16 8.58
N GLU A 41 -8.44 13.14 9.27
CA GLU A 41 -9.52 13.92 8.69
C GLU A 41 -9.02 14.93 7.66
N SER A 42 -7.91 15.59 7.96
CA SER A 42 -7.20 16.45 7.00
C SER A 42 -6.75 15.65 5.77
N ALA A 43 -6.25 14.42 5.98
CA ALA A 43 -5.89 13.51 4.90
C ALA A 43 -7.11 13.14 4.04
N ALA A 44 -8.25 12.87 4.66
CA ALA A 44 -9.49 12.54 3.95
C ALA A 44 -10.02 13.72 3.15
N ALA A 45 -9.99 14.93 3.72
CA ALA A 45 -10.45 16.15 3.05
C ALA A 45 -9.61 16.51 1.82
N ALA A 46 -8.29 16.24 1.87
CA ALA A 46 -7.35 16.52 0.78
C ALA A 46 -7.09 15.30 -0.12
N ALA A 47 -7.83 14.21 0.01
CA ALA A 47 -7.48 12.91 -0.56
C ALA A 47 -7.60 12.82 -2.08
N PHE A 48 -8.19 13.80 -2.75
CA PHE A 48 -8.41 13.68 -4.20
C PHE A 48 -7.11 13.49 -4.98
N ARG A 49 -7.06 12.41 -5.75
CA ARG A 49 -5.95 12.07 -6.66
C ARG A 49 -6.51 11.72 -8.04
N PRO A 50 -6.13 12.43 -9.11
CA PRO A 50 -6.60 12.13 -10.47
C PRO A 50 -6.30 10.70 -10.90
N THR A 51 -5.18 10.13 -10.40
CA THR A 51 -4.73 8.78 -10.76
C THR A 51 -5.29 7.68 -9.87
N ALA A 52 -5.95 8.05 -8.77
CA ALA A 52 -6.55 7.13 -7.82
C ALA A 52 -7.87 7.68 -7.26
N PRO A 53 -8.91 7.90 -8.12
CA PRO A 53 -10.15 8.54 -7.70
C PRO A 53 -10.88 7.77 -6.60
N GLN A 54 -10.67 6.46 -6.49
CA GLN A 54 -11.22 5.62 -5.42
C GLN A 54 -10.69 5.95 -4.02
N ILE A 55 -9.72 6.84 -3.88
CA ILE A 55 -9.16 7.21 -2.57
C ILE A 55 -10.18 7.82 -1.61
N VAL A 56 -11.23 8.44 -2.14
CA VAL A 56 -12.33 9.04 -1.36
C VAL A 56 -13.41 8.03 -0.97
N GLN A 57 -13.28 6.76 -1.37
CA GLN A 57 -14.31 5.74 -1.16
C GLN A 57 -14.10 4.96 0.14
N PRO A 58 -15.19 4.38 0.72
CA PRO A 58 -15.07 3.32 1.71
C PRO A 58 -14.16 2.20 1.20
N HIS A 59 -13.41 1.59 2.10
CA HIS A 59 -12.43 0.59 1.74
C HIS A 59 -12.44 -0.59 2.72
N ILE A 60 -12.19 -1.76 2.18
CA ILE A 60 -12.04 -2.97 2.97
C ILE A 60 -10.63 -3.50 2.78
N VAL A 61 -9.89 -3.60 3.87
CA VAL A 61 -8.63 -4.35 3.88
C VAL A 61 -8.99 -5.81 4.13
N MET A 62 -8.83 -6.62 3.09
CA MET A 62 -9.22 -8.03 3.11
C MET A 62 -8.49 -8.81 4.20
N ALA A 63 -9.12 -9.84 4.72
CA ALA A 63 -8.62 -10.66 5.83
C ALA A 63 -7.18 -11.17 5.61
N ARG A 64 -6.83 -11.61 4.39
CA ARG A 64 -5.46 -12.03 4.09
C ARG A 64 -4.46 -10.87 4.18
N CYS A 65 -4.83 -9.67 3.71
CA CYS A 65 -3.99 -8.49 3.83
C CYS A 65 -3.78 -8.11 5.31
N ARG A 66 -4.84 -8.17 6.14
CA ARG A 66 -4.73 -7.99 7.60
C ARG A 66 -3.73 -8.96 8.22
N GLN A 67 -3.78 -10.25 7.87
CA GLN A 67 -2.83 -11.24 8.38
C GLN A 67 -1.38 -10.88 8.01
N LEU A 68 -1.15 -10.49 6.75
CA LEU A 68 0.18 -10.07 6.28
C LEU A 68 0.66 -8.80 6.99
N LEU A 69 -0.23 -7.86 7.31
CA LEU A 69 0.09 -6.68 8.10
C LEU A 69 0.56 -7.06 9.50
N ILE A 70 -0.17 -7.94 10.18
CA ILE A 70 0.19 -8.42 11.53
C ILE A 70 1.56 -9.11 11.50
N GLU A 71 1.80 -9.93 10.49
CA GLU A 71 3.01 -10.76 10.38
C GLU A 71 4.24 -9.94 9.98
N HIS A 72 4.11 -9.02 9.01
CA HIS A 72 5.26 -8.37 8.38
C HIS A 72 5.36 -6.86 8.64
N LEU A 73 4.26 -6.20 8.96
CA LEU A 73 4.15 -4.76 9.16
C LEU A 73 3.30 -4.43 10.42
N PRO A 74 3.65 -4.96 11.61
CA PRO A 74 2.81 -4.83 12.81
C PRO A 74 2.62 -3.39 13.27
N ASP A 75 3.55 -2.49 13.00
CA ASP A 75 3.45 -1.06 13.25
C ASP A 75 2.44 -0.37 12.33
N VAL A 76 2.37 -0.77 11.06
CA VAL A 76 1.35 -0.29 10.12
C VAL A 76 -0.03 -0.78 10.55
N TYR A 77 -0.14 -2.04 10.96
CA TYR A 77 -1.38 -2.60 11.51
C TYR A 77 -1.84 -1.81 12.75
N ALA A 78 -0.95 -1.58 13.71
CA ALA A 78 -1.25 -0.79 14.89
C ALA A 78 -1.62 0.66 14.54
N GLY A 79 -0.93 1.26 13.56
CA GLY A 79 -1.24 2.59 13.05
C GLY A 79 -2.62 2.69 12.43
N LEU A 80 -3.08 1.66 11.71
CA LEU A 80 -4.42 1.60 11.15
C LEU A 80 -5.49 1.56 12.25
N LEU A 81 -5.30 0.73 13.29
CA LEU A 81 -6.22 0.68 14.43
C LEU A 81 -6.26 2.02 15.17
N ALA A 82 -5.10 2.64 15.43
CA ALA A 82 -5.00 3.95 16.06
C ALA A 82 -5.66 5.07 15.23
N ALA A 83 -5.71 4.90 13.90
CA ALA A 83 -6.39 5.80 12.96
C ALA A 83 -7.91 5.53 12.84
N GLY A 84 -8.49 4.69 13.71
CA GLY A 84 -9.91 4.41 13.75
C GLY A 84 -10.41 3.33 12.80
N VAL A 85 -9.51 2.54 12.21
CA VAL A 85 -9.89 1.39 11.41
C VAL A 85 -10.45 0.30 12.32
N THR A 86 -11.58 -0.29 11.95
CA THR A 86 -12.27 -1.30 12.75
C THR A 86 -12.14 -2.69 12.13
N GLU A 87 -11.98 -3.69 12.95
CA GLU A 87 -12.04 -5.08 12.54
C GLU A 87 -13.49 -5.56 12.45
N ALA A 88 -13.79 -6.33 11.42
CA ALA A 88 -15.13 -6.84 11.16
C ALA A 88 -15.10 -8.36 10.94
N PRO A 89 -15.03 -9.17 12.02
CA PRO A 89 -15.03 -10.62 11.91
C PRO A 89 -16.25 -11.09 11.11
N LEU A 90 -16.04 -11.81 10.02
CA LEU A 90 -17.14 -12.25 9.14
C LEU A 90 -18.17 -13.10 9.89
N ARG A 91 -17.74 -13.84 10.88
CA ARG A 91 -18.62 -14.64 11.72
C ARG A 91 -19.71 -13.82 12.41
N THR A 92 -19.40 -12.59 12.86
CA THR A 92 -20.37 -11.72 13.54
C THR A 92 -21.39 -11.11 12.57
N GLN A 93 -21.17 -11.27 11.27
CA GLN A 93 -22.01 -10.72 10.21
C GLN A 93 -22.79 -11.80 9.46
N MET A 94 -22.79 -13.03 9.96
CA MET A 94 -23.55 -14.12 9.33
C MET A 94 -25.04 -13.82 9.37
N PRO A 95 -25.77 -13.98 8.25
CA PRO A 95 -27.20 -13.80 8.23
C PRO A 95 -27.89 -14.88 9.08
N GLY A 96 -28.94 -14.48 9.80
CA GLY A 96 -29.71 -15.39 10.68
C GLY A 96 -30.42 -16.55 9.95
N SER A 97 -30.41 -16.54 8.62
CA SER A 97 -30.95 -17.62 7.77
C SER A 97 -30.03 -18.84 7.64
N LEU A 98 -28.77 -18.72 8.10
CA LEU A 98 -27.83 -19.84 8.07
C LEU A 98 -28.18 -20.86 9.17
N SER A 99 -28.26 -22.12 8.80
CA SER A 99 -28.54 -23.23 9.73
C SER A 99 -27.34 -23.62 10.61
N ASP A 100 -26.12 -23.33 10.18
CA ASP A 100 -24.88 -23.59 10.92
C ASP A 100 -24.06 -22.28 11.05
N THR A 101 -24.03 -21.74 12.26
CA THR A 101 -23.25 -20.57 12.66
C THR A 101 -22.18 -20.92 13.69
N ALA A 102 -21.89 -22.20 13.91
CA ALA A 102 -20.90 -22.67 14.87
C ALA A 102 -19.48 -22.16 14.48
N GLY A 103 -18.74 -21.72 15.49
CA GLY A 103 -17.34 -21.30 15.27
C GLY A 103 -16.44 -22.48 14.94
N ARG A 104 -15.55 -22.26 13.99
CA ARG A 104 -14.55 -23.25 13.56
C ARG A 104 -13.13 -22.72 13.79
N PRO A 105 -12.16 -23.58 14.07
CA PRO A 105 -10.75 -23.18 14.14
C PRO A 105 -10.34 -22.50 12.84
N GLY A 106 -9.74 -21.32 12.94
CA GLY A 106 -9.32 -20.52 11.79
C GLY A 106 -10.29 -19.39 11.38
N ASP A 107 -11.51 -19.34 11.93
CA ASP A 107 -12.47 -18.26 11.63
C ASP A 107 -11.93 -16.88 12.01
N GLU A 108 -11.05 -16.78 12.99
CA GLU A 108 -10.36 -15.55 13.37
C GLU A 108 -9.52 -14.96 12.22
N ARG A 109 -9.11 -15.82 11.27
CA ARG A 109 -8.39 -15.40 10.08
C ARG A 109 -9.29 -14.72 9.05
N LEU A 110 -10.60 -14.91 9.15
CA LEU A 110 -11.61 -14.34 8.27
C LEU A 110 -12.11 -12.99 8.81
N THR A 111 -11.18 -12.15 9.23
CA THR A 111 -11.47 -10.82 9.80
C THR A 111 -10.89 -9.75 8.88
N PRO A 112 -11.68 -9.14 8.00
CA PRO A 112 -11.30 -7.93 7.28
C PRO A 112 -11.31 -6.72 8.19
N MET A 113 -10.72 -5.60 7.69
CA MET A 113 -10.76 -4.31 8.36
C MET A 113 -11.56 -3.32 7.51
N MET A 114 -12.46 -2.59 8.17
CA MET A 114 -13.32 -1.57 7.54
C MET A 114 -12.70 -0.20 7.74
N THR A 115 -12.58 0.57 6.66
CA THR A 115 -11.90 1.86 6.70
C THR A 115 -12.29 2.74 5.52
N ARG A 116 -11.68 3.93 5.45
CA ARG A 116 -11.60 4.75 4.23
C ARG A 116 -10.26 4.48 3.55
N ARG A 117 -10.22 4.52 2.22
CA ARG A 117 -8.97 4.35 1.48
C ARG A 117 -7.95 5.44 1.84
N SER A 118 -8.38 6.68 2.05
CA SER A 118 -7.53 7.79 2.50
C SER A 118 -6.80 7.51 3.82
N THR A 119 -7.46 6.82 4.76
CA THR A 119 -6.86 6.41 6.03
C THR A 119 -5.71 5.42 5.81
N VAL A 120 -5.91 4.43 4.93
CA VAL A 120 -4.85 3.46 4.57
C VAL A 120 -3.65 4.17 3.96
N ASP A 121 -3.89 5.04 2.99
CA ASP A 121 -2.82 5.78 2.32
C ASP A 121 -2.08 6.72 3.29
N TRP A 122 -2.79 7.39 4.20
CA TRP A 122 -2.19 8.26 5.23
C TRP A 122 -1.28 7.49 6.19
N VAL A 123 -1.73 6.35 6.72
CA VAL A 123 -0.91 5.52 7.61
C VAL A 123 0.33 5.00 6.89
N LEU A 124 0.17 4.54 5.64
CA LEU A 124 1.28 4.05 4.83
C LEU A 124 2.30 5.15 4.52
N GLN A 125 1.85 6.35 4.18
CA GLN A 125 2.75 7.50 3.93
C GLN A 125 3.57 7.82 5.18
N ARG A 126 2.96 7.82 6.37
CA ARG A 126 3.67 8.06 7.63
C ARG A 126 4.68 6.97 7.95
N ALA A 127 4.28 5.69 7.81
CA ALA A 127 5.19 4.56 8.01
C ALA A 127 6.36 4.61 7.03
N THR A 128 6.09 4.93 5.76
CA THR A 128 7.10 5.03 4.72
C THR A 128 8.05 6.21 4.96
N ALA A 129 7.54 7.36 5.43
CA ALA A 129 8.37 8.52 5.77
C ALA A 129 9.29 8.26 6.99
N ALA A 130 8.89 7.35 7.87
CA ALA A 130 9.68 6.93 9.03
C ALA A 130 10.71 5.83 8.69
N GLU A 131 10.62 5.21 7.50
CA GLU A 131 11.52 4.13 7.09
C GLU A 131 12.77 4.67 6.39
N PRO A 132 13.96 4.60 7.01
CA PRO A 132 15.17 5.26 6.49
C PRO A 132 15.68 4.72 5.15
N ARG A 133 15.23 3.52 4.76
CA ARG A 133 15.61 2.89 3.50
C ARG A 133 14.64 3.15 2.36
N VAL A 134 13.58 3.94 2.61
CA VAL A 134 12.63 4.33 1.57
C VAL A 134 12.74 5.81 1.29
N THR A 135 12.89 6.15 0.02
CA THR A 135 12.77 7.51 -0.48
C THR A 135 11.57 7.59 -1.40
N VAL A 136 10.64 8.50 -1.12
CA VAL A 136 9.50 8.78 -1.98
C VAL A 136 9.74 10.09 -2.71
N ARG A 137 9.67 10.07 -4.05
CA ARG A 137 9.69 11.27 -4.89
C ARG A 137 8.34 11.44 -5.56
N CYS A 138 7.63 12.49 -5.18
CA CYS A 138 6.34 12.87 -5.75
C CYS A 138 6.51 13.85 -6.92
N GLY A 139 5.51 13.95 -7.78
CA GLY A 139 5.53 14.80 -8.96
C GLY A 139 6.43 14.29 -10.09
N VAL A 140 6.80 13.00 -10.07
CA VAL A 140 7.71 12.37 -11.04
C VAL A 140 6.96 11.34 -11.87
N LYS A 141 6.81 11.60 -13.16
CA LYS A 141 6.17 10.68 -14.10
C LYS A 141 7.22 9.79 -14.76
N VAL A 142 7.08 8.47 -14.59
CA VAL A 142 7.89 7.51 -15.34
C VAL A 142 7.34 7.38 -16.76
N THR A 143 8.22 7.54 -17.75
CA THR A 143 7.88 7.55 -19.18
C THR A 143 8.37 6.30 -19.93
N GLY A 144 9.24 5.49 -19.31
CA GLY A 144 9.75 4.28 -19.94
C GLY A 144 10.76 3.54 -19.09
N LEU A 145 11.19 2.40 -19.60
CA LEU A 145 12.24 1.58 -19.00
C LEU A 145 13.59 1.85 -19.67
N LEU A 146 14.66 1.80 -18.91
CA LEU A 146 16.02 1.76 -19.39
C LEU A 146 16.45 0.29 -19.43
N THR A 147 17.07 -0.14 -20.53
CA THR A 147 17.54 -1.52 -20.71
C THR A 147 19.00 -1.54 -21.12
N ALA A 148 19.77 -2.47 -20.57
CA ALA A 148 21.13 -2.74 -20.99
C ALA A 148 21.13 -3.64 -22.24
N GLY A 149 21.92 -3.26 -23.25
CA GLY A 149 22.16 -4.05 -24.48
C GLY A 149 21.06 -3.91 -25.53
N GLY A 150 21.47 -4.00 -26.82
CA GLY A 150 20.53 -4.15 -27.93
C GLY A 150 19.72 -5.45 -27.77
N ARG A 151 18.51 -5.51 -28.32
CA ARG A 151 17.65 -6.70 -28.32
C ARG A 151 18.40 -7.92 -28.93
N PRO A 152 18.93 -8.84 -28.13
CA PRO A 152 19.27 -10.16 -28.68
C PRO A 152 17.97 -10.87 -28.98
N SER A 153 17.82 -11.38 -30.17
CA SER A 153 16.66 -12.16 -30.59
C SER A 153 16.40 -13.28 -29.56
N GLY A 154 15.23 -13.27 -28.93
CA GLY A 154 14.73 -14.33 -28.07
C GLY A 154 15.03 -14.25 -26.55
N ARG A 155 15.68 -13.21 -26.03
CA ARG A 155 15.87 -13.00 -24.59
C ARG A 155 15.10 -11.78 -24.08
N LEU A 156 14.56 -11.86 -22.87
CA LEU A 156 13.94 -10.70 -22.20
C LEU A 156 15.01 -9.62 -21.96
N PRO A 157 14.66 -8.32 -22.15
CA PRO A 157 15.60 -7.24 -21.90
C PRO A 157 15.95 -7.16 -20.41
N HIS A 158 17.22 -6.91 -20.11
CA HIS A 158 17.64 -6.60 -18.74
C HIS A 158 17.32 -5.15 -18.42
N VAL A 159 16.38 -4.93 -17.49
CA VAL A 159 15.99 -3.58 -17.04
C VAL A 159 17.05 -3.06 -16.07
N THR A 160 17.57 -1.86 -16.35
CA THR A 160 18.62 -1.21 -15.56
C THR A 160 18.11 0.05 -14.83
N GLY A 161 16.92 0.51 -15.15
CA GLY A 161 16.32 1.70 -14.55
C GLY A 161 15.07 2.16 -15.26
N VAL A 162 14.64 3.37 -14.93
CA VAL A 162 13.48 4.02 -15.52
C VAL A 162 13.85 5.39 -16.08
N ARG A 163 13.14 5.83 -17.10
CA ARG A 163 13.20 7.20 -17.62
C ARG A 163 12.05 7.98 -17.03
N THR A 164 12.29 9.23 -16.64
CA THR A 164 11.29 10.15 -16.12
C THR A 164 11.04 11.32 -17.07
N ASP A 165 10.03 12.12 -16.78
CA ASP A 165 9.74 13.36 -17.52
C ASP A 165 10.72 14.51 -17.19
N HIS A 166 11.59 14.32 -16.21
CA HIS A 166 12.66 15.25 -15.85
C HIS A 166 14.05 14.79 -16.35
N GLY A 167 14.14 13.70 -17.10
CA GLY A 167 15.40 13.13 -17.63
C GLY A 167 15.75 11.75 -17.10
#